data_421da0b20323a61217e2cbbafa00ec8c
#
_entry.id   421da0b20323a61217e2cbbafa00ec8c
#
_cell.length_a   1.000
_cell.length_b   1.000
_cell.length_c   1.000
_cell.angle_alpha   90.00
_cell.angle_beta   90.00
_cell.angle_gamma   90.00
#
_symmetry.space_group_name_H-M   'P 1'
#
loop_
_entity.id
_entity.type
_entity.pdbx_description
1 polymer ?
#
loop_
_entity_poly.entity_id
_entity_poly.type
_entity_poly.pdbx_seq_one_letter_code
_entity_poly.pdbx_strand_id
1 'polypeptide(L)'
;GQGEFRLPAAVLHGTRPGKTMLITAGVHGGEYVGIQAAIELSQKLKIQKVAGTIIIVKVINVPAFERRNGSMGLTDGKNLNREFPGNPKGTEMERLAWAVSHELQPAADYYIDLHSGDDYEQLTSYVYYAGMADEKTVSQSRRMAEQVDVPYMVRSNVSSGGAYNYAASQGIPSILIERGGMGAWTSEEVRSTRRDVRNILCHLGIYQGKKDYRTYYPLDVTDICYQDASRDGLWYPFKKPGDMIREGEILGEVRDYEGGLLELSVAEYDGVILYQTGTLQVLGDGPMIAYGKIVNPYDERKERIVSYWEKRSGNFLEHKRAELHSSMAERWLCEIKKQLPCDKNLRILDVGCGAGFFSVLLAKEG
;
A
#
# COMPACT_ATOMS: atom_id res chain seq x y z
N GLY A 1 4.36 -13.88 37.70
CA GLY A 1 5.73 -13.63 37.31
C GLY A 1 5.78 -12.76 36.08
N GLN A 2 6.63 -11.76 36.04
CA GLN A 2 6.93 -10.99 34.82
C GLN A 2 7.63 -11.96 33.86
N GLY A 3 6.88 -12.51 32.89
CA GLY A 3 7.43 -13.45 31.92
C GLY A 3 8.39 -12.76 30.96
N GLU A 4 9.50 -13.42 30.65
CA GLU A 4 10.44 -13.05 29.60
C GLU A 4 9.82 -13.40 28.24
N PHE A 5 9.84 -12.48 27.26
CA PHE A 5 9.48 -12.77 25.89
C PHE A 5 10.70 -13.32 25.14
N ARG A 6 10.54 -14.49 24.50
CA ARG A 6 11.57 -15.09 23.66
C ARG A 6 11.12 -15.06 22.21
N LEU A 7 11.73 -14.18 21.43
CA LEU A 7 11.38 -13.97 20.03
C LEU A 7 12.34 -14.75 19.12
N PRO A 8 11.84 -15.65 18.23
CA PRO A 8 12.69 -16.39 17.31
C PRO A 8 13.19 -15.43 16.20
N ALA A 9 14.44 -15.01 16.30
CA ALA A 9 15.06 -14.05 15.41
C ALA A 9 16.26 -14.63 14.66
N ALA A 10 16.60 -13.99 13.53
CA ALA A 10 17.85 -14.16 12.80
C ALA A 10 18.44 -12.79 12.49
N VAL A 11 19.77 -12.67 12.64
CA VAL A 11 20.51 -11.47 12.29
C VAL A 11 21.52 -11.82 11.21
N LEU A 12 21.40 -11.16 10.04
CA LEU A 12 22.34 -11.28 8.94
C LEU A 12 23.16 -9.99 8.87
N HIS A 13 24.38 -10.05 9.37
CA HIS A 13 25.30 -8.92 9.33
C HIS A 13 26.29 -9.08 8.19
N GLY A 14 26.23 -8.20 7.20
CA GLY A 14 27.12 -8.21 6.03
C GLY A 14 28.51 -7.68 6.34
N THR A 15 29.47 -7.99 5.49
CA THR A 15 30.85 -7.48 5.63
C THR A 15 31.03 -6.05 5.14
N ARG A 16 30.05 -5.49 4.44
CA ARG A 16 30.07 -4.11 3.93
C ARG A 16 29.22 -3.20 4.82
N PRO A 17 29.69 -1.97 5.09
CA PRO A 17 28.86 -0.98 5.78
C PRO A 17 27.53 -0.75 5.03
N GLY A 18 26.48 -0.47 5.77
CA GLY A 18 25.16 -0.20 5.20
C GLY A 18 24.11 0.04 6.28
N LYS A 19 22.87 0.10 5.87
CA LYS A 19 21.70 0.35 6.70
C LYS A 19 21.17 -0.93 7.37
N THR A 20 20.43 -0.76 8.44
CA THR A 20 19.74 -1.85 9.13
C THR A 20 18.28 -1.92 8.71
N MET A 21 17.85 -3.09 8.25
CA MET A 21 16.46 -3.44 8.00
C MET A 21 15.92 -4.32 9.10
N LEU A 22 14.84 -3.91 9.75
CA LEU A 22 14.05 -4.77 10.62
C LEU A 22 12.88 -5.36 9.82
N ILE A 23 12.70 -6.67 9.92
CA ILE A 23 11.56 -7.41 9.33
C ILE A 23 10.90 -8.17 10.46
N THR A 24 9.62 -7.94 10.68
CA THR A 24 8.80 -8.68 11.65
C THR A 24 7.70 -9.44 10.96
N ALA A 25 7.27 -10.54 11.57
CA ALA A 25 6.10 -11.31 11.21
C ALA A 25 5.42 -11.84 12.47
N GLY A 26 4.17 -12.26 12.34
CA GLY A 26 3.43 -12.86 13.45
C GLY A 26 3.20 -11.89 14.61
N VAL A 27 2.99 -10.60 14.33
CA VAL A 27 2.35 -9.66 15.27
C VAL A 27 0.98 -10.23 15.62
N HIS A 28 0.28 -10.77 14.64
CA HIS A 28 -0.86 -11.66 14.83
C HIS A 28 -0.42 -13.11 14.61
N GLY A 29 -0.67 -13.97 15.60
CA GLY A 29 -0.17 -15.34 15.59
C GLY A 29 -0.82 -16.25 14.55
N GLY A 30 -1.99 -15.89 14.01
CA GLY A 30 -2.73 -16.62 12.98
C GLY A 30 -2.33 -16.29 11.53
N GLU A 31 -1.39 -15.36 11.33
CA GLU A 31 -0.99 -14.88 10.01
C GLU A 31 0.24 -15.61 9.46
N TYR A 32 0.02 -16.77 8.87
CA TYR A 32 1.08 -17.74 8.58
C TYR A 32 1.93 -17.40 7.35
N VAL A 33 1.42 -16.66 6.37
CA VAL A 33 2.18 -16.29 5.16
C VAL A 33 3.42 -15.48 5.52
N GLY A 34 3.25 -14.43 6.35
CA GLY A 34 4.33 -13.58 6.83
C GLY A 34 5.36 -14.36 7.65
N ILE A 35 4.87 -15.22 8.56
CA ILE A 35 5.70 -16.06 9.43
C ILE A 35 6.56 -17.00 8.58
N GLN A 36 5.96 -17.74 7.66
CA GLN A 36 6.69 -18.67 6.80
C GLN A 36 7.66 -17.94 5.86
N ALA A 37 7.28 -16.77 5.34
CA ALA A 37 8.16 -15.94 4.53
C ALA A 37 9.39 -15.46 5.32
N ALA A 38 9.22 -15.02 6.57
CA ALA A 38 10.31 -14.62 7.45
C ALA A 38 11.28 -15.80 7.77
N ILE A 39 10.74 -17.00 8.00
CA ILE A 39 11.54 -18.23 8.17
C ILE A 39 12.39 -18.47 6.92
N GLU A 40 11.77 -18.48 5.73
CA GLU A 40 12.48 -18.75 4.48
C GLU A 40 13.47 -17.62 4.10
N LEU A 41 13.17 -16.36 4.38
CA LEU A 41 14.09 -15.24 4.19
C LEU A 41 15.37 -15.46 5.01
N SER A 42 15.23 -15.85 6.29
CA SER A 42 16.37 -16.09 7.18
C SER A 42 17.29 -17.21 6.68
N GLN A 43 16.77 -18.15 5.91
CA GLN A 43 17.52 -19.31 5.37
C GLN A 43 18.09 -19.03 3.96
N LYS A 44 17.36 -18.26 3.13
CA LYS A 44 17.67 -18.12 1.70
C LYS A 44 18.45 -16.85 1.35
N LEU A 45 18.44 -15.81 2.22
CA LEU A 45 19.27 -14.63 2.02
C LEU A 45 20.75 -14.98 2.24
N LYS A 46 21.58 -14.59 1.26
CA LYS A 46 23.03 -14.85 1.30
C LYS A 46 23.74 -13.69 1.98
N ILE A 47 24.37 -13.94 3.12
CA ILE A 47 25.04 -12.93 3.93
C ILE A 47 26.11 -12.15 3.14
N GLN A 48 26.80 -12.80 2.19
CA GLN A 48 27.81 -12.18 1.32
C GLN A 48 27.24 -11.08 0.41
N LYS A 49 25.91 -11.08 0.23
CA LYS A 49 25.19 -10.07 -0.56
C LYS A 49 24.62 -8.93 0.27
N VAL A 50 24.71 -9.01 1.61
CA VAL A 50 24.19 -8.00 2.52
C VAL A 50 25.19 -6.85 2.68
N ALA A 51 24.68 -5.61 2.67
CA ALA A 51 25.38 -4.42 3.11
C ALA A 51 24.62 -3.86 4.33
N GLY A 52 25.30 -3.72 5.46
CA GLY A 52 24.65 -3.41 6.73
C GLY A 52 24.10 -4.65 7.42
N THR A 53 22.89 -4.55 7.96
CA THR A 53 22.29 -5.60 8.80
C THR A 53 20.84 -5.86 8.39
N ILE A 54 20.41 -7.11 8.42
CA ILE A 54 19.00 -7.51 8.30
C ILE A 54 18.63 -8.28 9.55
N ILE A 55 17.70 -7.74 10.34
CA ILE A 55 17.13 -8.38 11.53
C ILE A 55 15.77 -8.93 11.14
N ILE A 56 15.56 -10.23 11.31
CA ILE A 56 14.31 -10.91 10.95
C ILE A 56 13.75 -11.56 12.22
N VAL A 57 12.63 -11.05 12.72
CA VAL A 57 11.87 -11.68 13.80
C VAL A 57 10.72 -12.46 13.18
N LYS A 58 10.77 -13.78 13.34
CA LYS A 58 9.89 -14.71 12.62
C LYS A 58 8.49 -14.75 13.18
N VAL A 59 8.34 -14.58 14.50
CA VAL A 59 7.07 -14.51 15.21
C VAL A 59 7.24 -13.54 16.37
N ILE A 60 6.44 -12.47 16.38
CA ILE A 60 6.41 -11.52 17.51
C ILE A 60 5.50 -12.07 18.63
N ASN A 61 4.26 -12.42 18.32
CA ASN A 61 3.31 -12.94 19.30
C ASN A 61 3.39 -14.47 19.35
N VAL A 62 4.52 -14.97 19.92
CA VAL A 62 4.75 -16.41 20.06
C VAL A 62 3.63 -17.11 20.85
N PRO A 63 3.13 -16.57 21.98
CA PRO A 63 2.03 -17.21 22.71
C PRO A 63 0.77 -17.40 21.86
N ALA A 64 0.34 -16.38 21.10
CA ALA A 64 -0.83 -16.49 20.24
C ALA A 64 -0.61 -17.52 19.11
N PHE A 65 0.57 -17.52 18.49
CA PHE A 65 0.94 -18.52 17.47
C PHE A 65 0.86 -19.96 17.99
N GLU A 66 1.47 -20.24 19.14
CA GLU A 66 1.51 -21.60 19.74
C GLU A 66 0.13 -22.09 20.19
N ARG A 67 -0.77 -21.17 20.52
CA ARG A 67 -2.13 -21.48 21.00
C ARG A 67 -3.22 -21.34 19.95
N ARG A 68 -2.86 -20.96 18.71
CA ARG A 68 -3.81 -20.70 17.61
C ARG A 68 -4.87 -19.66 18.00
N ASN A 69 -4.42 -18.54 18.59
CA ASN A 69 -5.32 -17.50 19.12
C ASN A 69 -5.47 -16.29 18.17
N GLY A 70 -5.22 -16.46 16.88
CA GLY A 70 -5.39 -15.41 15.88
C GLY A 70 -4.59 -14.14 16.22
N SER A 71 -5.27 -13.00 16.26
CA SER A 71 -4.68 -11.68 16.51
C SER A 71 -4.61 -11.27 17.98
N MET A 72 -5.28 -11.98 18.89
CA MET A 72 -5.46 -11.56 20.27
C MET A 72 -4.43 -12.14 21.25
N GLY A 73 -4.06 -11.35 22.25
CA GLY A 73 -3.25 -11.81 23.38
C GLY A 73 -3.99 -12.86 24.24
N LEU A 74 -3.24 -13.83 24.76
CA LEU A 74 -3.83 -14.96 25.51
C LEU A 74 -4.39 -14.56 26.87
N THR A 75 -3.73 -13.61 27.54
CA THR A 75 -4.03 -13.28 28.95
C THR A 75 -4.86 -12.02 29.09
N ASP A 76 -4.76 -11.10 28.14
CA ASP A 76 -5.40 -9.78 28.21
C ASP A 76 -6.45 -9.55 27.10
N GLY A 77 -6.55 -10.44 26.12
CA GLY A 77 -7.50 -10.33 25.02
C GLY A 77 -7.29 -9.10 24.13
N LYS A 78 -6.10 -8.49 24.18
CA LYS A 78 -5.79 -7.29 23.40
C LYS A 78 -5.17 -7.64 22.05
N ASN A 79 -5.48 -6.84 21.05
CA ASN A 79 -4.79 -6.90 19.74
C ASN A 79 -3.44 -6.20 19.85
N LEU A 80 -2.34 -6.96 19.72
CA LEU A 80 -0.99 -6.41 19.81
C LEU A 80 -0.76 -5.23 18.86
N ASN A 81 -1.32 -5.28 17.64
CA ASN A 81 -1.18 -4.22 16.64
C ASN A 81 -2.09 -3.00 16.91
N ARG A 82 -2.57 -2.85 18.14
CA ARG A 82 -3.26 -1.65 18.67
C ARG A 82 -2.55 -1.08 19.90
N GLU A 83 -1.52 -1.77 20.41
CA GLU A 83 -0.90 -1.44 21.69
C GLU A 83 0.42 -0.63 21.54
N PHE A 84 0.96 -0.42 20.34
CA PHE A 84 2.22 0.33 20.16
C PHE A 84 2.08 1.83 20.47
N PRO A 85 3.00 2.41 21.28
CA PRO A 85 4.33 1.91 21.68
C PRO A 85 4.37 0.93 22.86
N GLY A 86 3.26 0.65 23.50
CA GLY A 86 3.20 -0.23 24.65
C GLY A 86 3.47 0.44 25.99
N ASN A 87 3.52 -0.38 27.04
CA ASN A 87 3.77 0.03 28.41
C ASN A 87 4.57 -1.08 29.16
N PRO A 88 5.77 -0.82 29.68
CA PRO A 88 6.60 -1.85 30.35
C PRO A 88 5.99 -2.39 31.64
N LYS A 89 5.00 -1.67 32.21
CA LYS A 89 4.28 -2.08 33.43
C LYS A 89 2.83 -2.51 33.14
N GLY A 90 2.46 -2.60 31.87
CA GLY A 90 1.10 -2.91 31.43
C GLY A 90 0.81 -4.39 31.34
N THR A 91 -0.21 -4.72 30.58
CA THR A 91 -0.66 -6.09 30.29
C THR A 91 0.34 -6.84 29.40
N GLU A 92 0.06 -8.07 29.03
CA GLU A 92 0.98 -8.89 28.23
C GLU A 92 1.27 -8.24 26.86
N MET A 93 0.25 -7.85 26.13
CA MET A 93 0.43 -7.23 24.80
C MET A 93 1.05 -5.83 24.89
N GLU A 94 0.71 -5.04 25.89
CA GLU A 94 1.35 -3.74 26.13
C GLU A 94 2.85 -3.88 26.41
N ARG A 95 3.26 -4.88 27.20
CA ARG A 95 4.68 -5.14 27.46
C ARG A 95 5.43 -5.65 26.23
N LEU A 96 4.77 -6.52 25.45
CA LEU A 96 5.35 -7.03 24.20
C LEU A 96 5.52 -5.90 23.17
N ALA A 97 4.50 -5.04 23.00
CA ALA A 97 4.57 -3.85 22.16
C ALA A 97 5.72 -2.92 22.60
N TRP A 98 5.87 -2.71 23.91
CA TRP A 98 6.96 -1.90 24.46
C TRP A 98 8.33 -2.49 24.15
N ALA A 99 8.52 -3.79 24.32
CA ALA A 99 9.78 -4.45 24.00
C ALA A 99 10.15 -4.30 22.53
N VAL A 100 9.19 -4.49 21.61
CA VAL A 100 9.42 -4.32 20.18
C VAL A 100 9.76 -2.87 19.84
N SER A 101 9.00 -1.91 20.36
CA SER A 101 9.15 -0.49 20.04
C SER A 101 10.41 0.15 20.64
N HIS A 102 10.90 -0.34 21.79
CA HIS A 102 12.03 0.25 22.51
C HIS A 102 13.33 -0.55 22.40
N GLU A 103 13.27 -1.86 22.12
CA GLU A 103 14.46 -2.70 22.06
C GLU A 103 14.80 -3.12 20.61
N LEU A 104 13.82 -3.26 19.72
CA LEU A 104 14.06 -3.70 18.33
C LEU A 104 14.02 -2.54 17.33
N GLN A 105 12.96 -1.73 17.33
CA GLN A 105 12.78 -0.67 16.35
C GLN A 105 13.90 0.37 16.35
N PRO A 106 14.48 0.81 17.49
CA PRO A 106 15.56 1.80 17.49
C PRO A 106 16.86 1.34 16.81
N ALA A 107 17.03 0.03 16.61
CA ALA A 107 18.17 -0.51 15.88
C ALA A 107 18.02 -0.43 14.35
N ALA A 108 16.86 -0.03 13.84
CA ALA A 108 16.51 -0.08 12.43
C ALA A 108 16.56 1.29 11.76
N ASP A 109 17.07 1.32 10.51
CA ASP A 109 16.91 2.46 9.60
C ASP A 109 15.65 2.34 8.75
N TYR A 110 15.13 1.11 8.56
CA TYR A 110 13.92 0.78 7.79
C TYR A 110 13.17 -0.39 8.43
N TYR A 111 11.87 -0.42 8.28
CA TYR A 111 11.06 -1.46 8.88
C TYR A 111 10.02 -2.03 7.91
N ILE A 112 9.86 -3.35 7.89
CA ILE A 112 8.83 -4.10 7.17
C ILE A 112 8.09 -4.99 8.15
N ASP A 113 6.78 -4.85 8.23
CA ASP A 113 5.90 -5.73 8.99
C ASP A 113 5.13 -6.66 8.03
N LEU A 114 5.20 -7.97 8.24
CA LEU A 114 4.60 -8.97 7.37
C LEU A 114 3.32 -9.50 8.00
N HIS A 115 2.20 -9.24 7.35
CA HIS A 115 0.87 -9.62 7.75
C HIS A 115 0.15 -10.45 6.68
N SER A 116 -0.97 -11.02 7.06
CA SER A 116 -1.99 -11.65 6.21
C SER A 116 -3.33 -11.58 6.93
N GLY A 117 -4.45 -11.87 6.26
CA GLY A 117 -5.71 -12.05 6.98
C GLY A 117 -5.60 -13.20 7.98
N ASP A 118 -6.08 -13.01 9.19
CA ASP A 118 -6.12 -14.03 10.21
C ASP A 118 -7.28 -15.04 10.01
N ASP A 119 -7.71 -15.73 11.05
CA ASP A 119 -8.62 -16.90 10.98
C ASP A 119 -9.93 -16.64 10.22
N TYR A 120 -10.41 -15.41 10.15
CA TYR A 120 -11.68 -15.04 9.53
C TYR A 120 -11.57 -13.93 8.47
N GLU A 121 -10.39 -13.38 8.24
CA GLU A 121 -10.20 -12.29 7.28
C GLU A 121 -9.84 -12.80 5.89
N GLN A 122 -10.67 -12.47 4.91
CA GLN A 122 -10.41 -12.63 3.49
C GLN A 122 -9.97 -11.28 2.90
N LEU A 123 -8.85 -11.22 2.20
CA LEU A 123 -8.34 -9.98 1.64
C LEU A 123 -7.84 -10.13 0.20
N THR A 124 -7.81 -9.04 -0.57
CA THR A 124 -6.93 -8.90 -1.72
C THR A 124 -5.53 -8.51 -1.24
N SER A 125 -4.48 -8.85 -1.98
CA SER A 125 -3.13 -8.46 -1.54
C SER A 125 -2.93 -6.96 -1.70
N TYR A 126 -2.42 -6.28 -0.68
CA TYR A 126 -2.09 -4.85 -0.70
C TYR A 126 -0.96 -4.52 0.28
N VAL A 127 -0.49 -3.29 0.26
CA VAL A 127 0.56 -2.82 1.17
C VAL A 127 0.15 -1.50 1.80
N TYR A 128 0.26 -1.40 3.13
CA TYR A 128 0.21 -0.12 3.82
C TYR A 128 1.58 0.56 3.82
N TYR A 129 1.59 1.87 3.62
CA TYR A 129 2.75 2.70 3.96
C TYR A 129 2.38 3.77 4.98
N ALA A 130 3.31 4.07 5.87
CA ALA A 130 3.08 5.06 6.90
C ALA A 130 2.86 6.44 6.29
N GLY A 131 1.77 7.12 6.66
CA GLY A 131 1.37 8.42 6.14
C GLY A 131 1.39 9.55 7.16
N MET A 132 1.56 9.22 8.45
CA MET A 132 1.58 10.16 9.58
C MET A 132 2.96 10.22 10.23
N ALA A 133 3.92 10.81 9.49
CA ALA A 133 5.29 11.05 9.93
C ALA A 133 5.83 12.30 9.23
N ASP A 134 7.11 12.65 9.43
CA ASP A 134 7.74 13.70 8.63
C ASP A 134 7.75 13.33 7.12
N GLU A 135 7.80 14.35 6.26
CA GLU A 135 7.69 14.19 4.81
C GLU A 135 8.73 13.22 4.22
N LYS A 136 9.94 13.24 4.75
CA LYS A 136 11.03 12.36 4.30
C LYS A 136 10.70 10.89 4.62
N THR A 137 10.24 10.62 5.84
CA THR A 137 9.85 9.28 6.29
C THR A 137 8.67 8.75 5.49
N VAL A 138 7.62 9.57 5.29
CA VAL A 138 6.48 9.21 4.43
C VAL A 138 6.91 8.90 2.99
N SER A 139 7.73 9.77 2.40
CA SER A 139 8.23 9.59 1.03
C SER A 139 9.05 8.29 0.88
N GLN A 140 9.89 7.96 1.87
CA GLN A 140 10.68 6.72 1.85
C GLN A 140 9.80 5.49 2.07
N SER A 141 8.82 5.54 2.98
CA SER A 141 7.83 4.47 3.19
C SER A 141 7.06 4.18 1.90
N ARG A 142 6.59 5.22 1.21
CA ARG A 142 5.94 5.09 -0.09
C ARG A 142 6.84 4.41 -1.13
N ARG A 143 8.12 4.82 -1.24
CA ARG A 143 9.07 4.20 -2.18
C ARG A 143 9.34 2.74 -1.88
N MET A 144 9.27 2.32 -0.61
CA MET A 144 9.33 0.91 -0.23
C MET A 144 8.06 0.18 -0.68
N ALA A 145 6.87 0.74 -0.43
CA ALA A 145 5.59 0.17 -0.85
C ALA A 145 5.51 -0.01 -2.37
N GLU A 146 6.01 0.94 -3.15
CA GLU A 146 6.11 0.87 -4.60
C GLU A 146 6.97 -0.31 -5.12
N GLN A 147 7.74 -1.01 -4.28
CA GLN A 147 8.52 -2.18 -4.68
C GLN A 147 7.75 -3.50 -4.50
N VAL A 148 6.61 -3.48 -3.84
CA VAL A 148 5.77 -4.65 -3.57
C VAL A 148 4.93 -4.99 -4.80
N ASP A 149 4.82 -6.29 -5.13
CA ASP A 149 4.03 -6.78 -6.27
C ASP A 149 2.60 -7.10 -5.83
N VAL A 150 1.82 -6.03 -5.63
CA VAL A 150 0.42 -6.04 -5.24
C VAL A 150 -0.37 -5.00 -6.03
N PRO A 151 -1.68 -5.14 -6.21
CA PRO A 151 -2.47 -4.19 -6.98
C PRO A 151 -2.66 -2.84 -6.28
N TYR A 152 -2.63 -2.79 -4.95
CA TYR A 152 -3.00 -1.60 -4.19
C TYR A 152 -1.98 -1.26 -3.11
N MET A 153 -1.77 0.06 -2.87
CA MET A 153 -1.07 0.57 -1.72
C MET A 153 -1.92 1.61 -1.00
N VAL A 154 -1.94 1.53 0.32
CA VAL A 154 -2.78 2.33 1.19
C VAL A 154 -1.92 3.26 2.04
N ARG A 155 -2.20 4.54 2.00
CA ARG A 155 -1.60 5.51 2.91
C ARG A 155 -2.29 5.44 4.27
N SER A 156 -1.55 5.03 5.31
CA SER A 156 -2.08 5.05 6.67
C SER A 156 -2.25 6.47 7.20
N ASN A 157 -3.35 6.71 7.90
CA ASN A 157 -3.68 7.99 8.53
C ASN A 157 -3.53 7.99 10.06
N VAL A 158 -2.86 6.96 10.62
CA VAL A 158 -2.58 6.85 12.06
C VAL A 158 -1.08 6.83 12.32
N SER A 159 -0.66 7.31 13.49
CA SER A 159 0.75 7.42 13.91
C SER A 159 1.14 6.49 15.06
N SER A 160 0.17 5.75 15.62
CA SER A 160 0.37 4.86 16.77
C SER A 160 -0.60 3.69 16.73
N GLY A 161 -0.53 2.81 17.69
CA GLY A 161 -1.32 1.58 17.75
C GLY A 161 -0.68 0.44 16.97
N GLY A 162 -0.41 0.61 15.69
CA GLY A 162 0.30 -0.37 14.87
C GLY A 162 1.82 -0.25 14.97
N ALA A 163 2.52 -1.39 14.83
CA ALA A 163 3.98 -1.47 14.94
C ALA A 163 4.68 -0.59 13.90
N TYR A 164 4.31 -0.68 12.62
CA TYR A 164 4.91 0.12 11.54
C TYR A 164 4.53 1.60 11.62
N ASN A 165 3.32 1.92 12.10
CA ASN A 165 2.88 3.30 12.29
C ASN A 165 3.72 4.01 13.35
N TYR A 166 3.93 3.35 14.50
CA TYR A 166 4.75 3.89 15.55
C TYR A 166 6.21 4.04 15.11
N ALA A 167 6.79 3.03 14.46
CA ALA A 167 8.15 3.13 13.92
C ALA A 167 8.32 4.36 13.01
N ALA A 168 7.36 4.62 12.12
CA ALA A 168 7.40 5.78 11.24
C ALA A 168 7.29 7.09 12.02
N SER A 169 6.46 7.18 13.05
CA SER A 169 6.37 8.36 13.92
C SER A 169 7.69 8.69 14.63
N GLN A 170 8.58 7.69 14.75
CA GLN A 170 9.95 7.85 15.28
C GLN A 170 11.00 8.11 14.18
N GLY A 171 10.56 8.37 12.93
CA GLY A 171 11.43 8.67 11.80
C GLY A 171 12.02 7.43 11.10
N ILE A 172 11.47 6.24 11.34
CA ILE A 172 11.88 4.98 10.70
C ILE A 172 10.91 4.67 9.54
N PRO A 173 11.31 4.85 8.26
CA PRO A 173 10.44 4.53 7.13
C PRO A 173 9.96 3.08 7.19
N SER A 174 8.64 2.88 7.11
CA SER A 174 8.01 1.60 7.39
C SER A 174 6.78 1.32 6.55
N ILE A 175 6.58 0.03 6.28
CA ILE A 175 5.44 -0.52 5.56
C ILE A 175 4.92 -1.77 6.26
N LEU A 176 3.65 -2.11 5.94
CA LEU A 176 3.03 -3.37 6.32
C LEU A 176 2.50 -4.05 5.05
N ILE A 177 2.90 -5.30 4.80
CA ILE A 177 2.47 -6.08 3.64
C ILE A 177 1.37 -7.04 4.04
N GLU A 178 0.22 -6.94 3.39
CA GLU A 178 -0.92 -7.85 3.54
C GLU A 178 -0.98 -8.84 2.38
N ARG A 179 -0.86 -10.14 2.65
CA ARG A 179 -0.95 -11.17 1.63
C ARG A 179 -1.39 -12.52 2.20
N GLY A 180 -2.43 -13.13 1.59
CA GLY A 180 -3.08 -14.33 2.09
C GLY A 180 -4.17 -14.00 3.12
N GLY A 181 -4.89 -15.00 3.60
CA GLY A 181 -5.98 -14.79 4.57
C GLY A 181 -6.60 -16.09 5.03
N MET A 182 -7.64 -16.01 5.86
CA MET A 182 -8.40 -17.13 6.40
C MET A 182 -7.53 -18.09 7.24
N GLY A 183 -6.53 -17.57 7.95
CA GLY A 183 -5.59 -18.40 8.70
C GLY A 183 -4.90 -19.49 7.87
N ALA A 184 -4.74 -19.24 6.56
CA ALA A 184 -4.14 -20.17 5.61
C ALA A 184 -2.85 -19.61 5.00
N TRP A 185 -2.10 -20.45 4.28
CA TRP A 185 -0.94 -20.04 3.53
C TRP A 185 -0.67 -20.97 2.36
N THR A 186 -0.08 -20.43 1.30
CA THR A 186 0.37 -21.19 0.15
C THR A 186 1.85 -20.93 -0.14
N SER A 187 2.52 -21.89 -0.80
CA SER A 187 3.90 -21.70 -1.24
C SER A 187 4.06 -20.56 -2.24
N GLU A 188 3.00 -20.18 -2.95
CA GLU A 188 3.01 -19.06 -3.90
C GLU A 188 3.00 -17.73 -3.17
N GLU A 189 2.11 -17.53 -2.20
CA GLU A 189 2.04 -16.34 -1.36
C GLU A 189 3.36 -16.10 -0.60
N VAL A 190 3.91 -17.15 -0.01
CA VAL A 190 5.22 -17.10 0.66
C VAL A 190 6.34 -16.70 -0.29
N ARG A 191 6.38 -17.27 -1.52
CA ARG A 191 7.35 -16.88 -2.55
C ARG A 191 7.20 -15.41 -2.95
N SER A 192 5.96 -14.96 -3.14
CA SER A 192 5.66 -13.58 -3.52
C SER A 192 6.09 -12.62 -2.43
N THR A 193 5.75 -12.88 -1.16
CA THR A 193 6.18 -12.05 -0.02
C THR A 193 7.71 -11.99 0.10
N ARG A 194 8.42 -13.11 -0.06
CA ARG A 194 9.89 -13.11 -0.06
C ARG A 194 10.48 -12.32 -1.23
N ARG A 195 9.88 -12.41 -2.42
CA ARG A 195 10.29 -11.64 -3.60
C ARG A 195 10.15 -10.15 -3.34
N ASP A 196 9.04 -9.74 -2.75
CA ASP A 196 8.75 -8.35 -2.44
C ASP A 196 9.75 -7.79 -1.43
N VAL A 197 9.98 -8.48 -0.32
CA VAL A 197 11.01 -8.10 0.66
C VAL A 197 12.39 -8.00 -0.01
N ARG A 198 12.76 -8.97 -0.85
CA ARG A 198 14.04 -8.92 -1.58
C ARG A 198 14.13 -7.74 -2.54
N ASN A 199 13.04 -7.40 -3.24
CA ASN A 199 12.97 -6.23 -4.11
C ASN A 199 13.18 -4.93 -3.34
N ILE A 200 12.57 -4.80 -2.15
CA ILE A 200 12.77 -3.67 -1.24
C ILE A 200 14.23 -3.59 -0.78
N LEU A 201 14.81 -4.70 -0.32
CA LEU A 201 16.21 -4.76 0.11
C LEU A 201 17.18 -4.37 -1.02
N CYS A 202 16.91 -4.81 -2.26
CA CYS A 202 17.68 -4.42 -3.45
C CYS A 202 17.49 -2.93 -3.79
N HIS A 203 16.26 -2.41 -3.66
CA HIS A 203 15.96 -1.00 -3.89
C HIS A 203 16.72 -0.08 -2.94
N LEU A 204 16.79 -0.47 -1.67
CA LEU A 204 17.47 0.28 -0.62
C LEU A 204 19.00 0.07 -0.59
N GLY A 205 19.54 -0.78 -1.46
CA GLY A 205 20.96 -1.10 -1.50
C GLY A 205 21.45 -1.99 -0.32
N ILE A 206 20.53 -2.52 0.48
CA ILE A 206 20.85 -3.43 1.61
C ILE A 206 21.19 -4.84 1.11
N TYR A 207 20.66 -5.25 -0.02
CA TYR A 207 20.94 -6.55 -0.63
C TYR A 207 21.42 -6.42 -2.07
N GLN A 208 22.56 -7.04 -2.39
CA GLN A 208 23.12 -6.98 -3.74
C GLN A 208 22.41 -7.97 -4.66
N GLY A 209 21.79 -7.45 -5.72
CA GLY A 209 21.11 -8.25 -6.73
C GLY A 209 20.26 -7.40 -7.66
N LYS A 210 19.68 -8.04 -8.66
CA LYS A 210 18.64 -7.41 -9.49
C LYS A 210 17.29 -7.62 -8.80
N LYS A 211 16.41 -6.63 -8.94
CA LYS A 211 15.02 -6.78 -8.56
C LYS A 211 14.35 -7.82 -9.46
N ASP A 212 13.48 -8.62 -8.88
CA ASP A 212 12.65 -9.53 -9.64
C ASP A 212 11.53 -8.77 -10.37
N TYR A 213 11.04 -9.35 -11.44
CA TYR A 213 9.89 -8.82 -12.18
C TYR A 213 8.66 -8.71 -11.27
N ARG A 214 7.87 -7.67 -11.50
CA ARG A 214 6.58 -7.43 -10.84
C ARG A 214 5.46 -7.46 -11.87
N THR A 215 4.34 -8.02 -11.48
CA THR A 215 3.12 -8.04 -12.27
C THR A 215 2.34 -6.74 -12.09
N TYR A 216 2.36 -6.20 -10.86
CA TYR A 216 1.61 -5.02 -10.47
C TYR A 216 2.53 -3.84 -10.17
N TYR A 217 1.98 -2.65 -10.39
CA TYR A 217 2.46 -1.37 -9.89
C TYR A 217 1.34 -0.83 -9.00
N PRO A 218 1.51 -0.82 -7.67
CA PRO A 218 0.42 -0.53 -6.76
C PRO A 218 -0.25 0.81 -7.05
N LEU A 219 -1.59 0.79 -7.16
CA LEU A 219 -2.40 2.01 -7.21
C LEU A 219 -2.62 2.53 -5.80
N ASP A 220 -2.55 3.86 -5.63
CA ASP A 220 -2.89 4.48 -4.35
C ASP A 220 -4.38 4.28 -4.04
N VAL A 221 -4.65 3.88 -2.81
CA VAL A 221 -6.01 3.80 -2.25
C VAL A 221 -6.09 4.74 -1.06
N THR A 222 -7.09 5.59 -1.06
CA THR A 222 -7.34 6.61 -0.02
C THR A 222 -8.73 6.47 0.56
N ASP A 223 -9.05 7.28 1.56
CA ASP A 223 -10.39 7.36 2.16
C ASP A 223 -10.95 5.98 2.51
N ILE A 224 -10.20 5.22 3.33
CA ILE A 224 -10.61 3.87 3.69
C ILE A 224 -11.83 3.95 4.61
N CYS A 225 -12.91 3.28 4.20
CA CYS A 225 -14.08 3.00 5.02
C CYS A 225 -13.92 1.62 5.66
N TYR A 226 -14.01 1.58 6.98
CA TYR A 226 -14.06 0.36 7.77
C TYR A 226 -15.50 0.23 8.29
N GLN A 227 -16.25 -0.73 7.79
CA GLN A 227 -17.59 -1.00 8.27
C GLN A 227 -17.54 -2.20 9.24
N ASP A 228 -17.82 -1.94 10.49
CA ASP A 228 -18.02 -2.94 11.51
C ASP A 228 -19.50 -3.33 11.56
N ALA A 229 -19.81 -4.57 11.96
CA ALA A 229 -21.18 -4.98 12.15
C ALA A 229 -21.81 -4.23 13.33
N SER A 230 -23.05 -3.74 13.21
CA SER A 230 -23.73 -3.03 14.29
C SER A 230 -24.24 -3.97 15.38
N ARG A 231 -24.26 -5.29 15.12
CA ARG A 231 -24.74 -6.34 16.02
C ARG A 231 -24.24 -7.72 15.60
N ASP A 232 -24.34 -8.68 16.50
CA ASP A 232 -24.08 -10.08 16.21
C ASP A 232 -25.03 -10.62 15.14
N GLY A 233 -24.53 -11.48 14.26
CA GLY A 233 -25.34 -12.10 13.21
C GLY A 233 -24.57 -12.96 12.22
N LEU A 234 -25.24 -13.27 11.13
CA LEU A 234 -24.73 -14.08 10.05
C LEU A 234 -24.46 -13.17 8.84
N TRP A 235 -23.20 -13.06 8.44
CA TRP A 235 -22.74 -12.23 7.33
C TRP A 235 -22.84 -12.95 5.99
N TYR A 236 -23.51 -12.33 5.04
CA TYR A 236 -23.65 -12.78 3.65
C TYR A 236 -23.08 -11.74 2.72
N PRO A 237 -21.79 -11.82 2.35
CA PRO A 237 -21.18 -10.89 1.40
C PRO A 237 -21.69 -11.12 -0.02
N PHE A 238 -21.96 -10.03 -0.75
CA PHE A 238 -22.32 -10.07 -2.19
C PHE A 238 -21.13 -9.75 -3.08
N LYS A 239 -20.02 -9.34 -2.48
CA LYS A 239 -18.76 -8.95 -3.11
C LYS A 239 -17.61 -9.74 -2.48
N LYS A 240 -16.46 -9.67 -3.12
CA LYS A 240 -15.22 -10.24 -2.61
C LYS A 240 -14.09 -9.21 -2.63
N PRO A 241 -13.02 -9.41 -1.85
CA PRO A 241 -11.84 -8.56 -1.91
C PRO A 241 -11.26 -8.47 -3.33
N GLY A 242 -10.94 -7.24 -3.75
CA GLY A 242 -10.51 -6.90 -5.10
C GLY A 242 -11.65 -6.49 -6.05
N ASP A 243 -12.91 -6.71 -5.70
CA ASP A 243 -14.02 -6.24 -6.52
C ASP A 243 -14.15 -4.71 -6.44
N MET A 244 -14.41 -4.11 -7.62
CA MET A 244 -14.78 -2.70 -7.72
C MET A 244 -16.22 -2.52 -7.29
N ILE A 245 -16.48 -1.44 -6.57
CA ILE A 245 -17.80 -1.08 -6.04
C ILE A 245 -18.18 0.33 -6.45
N ARG A 246 -19.47 0.62 -6.47
CA ARG A 246 -20.05 1.94 -6.75
C ARG A 246 -20.79 2.47 -5.54
N GLU A 247 -20.84 3.79 -5.39
CA GLU A 247 -21.67 4.45 -4.39
C GLU A 247 -23.10 3.94 -4.42
N GLY A 248 -23.68 3.63 -3.25
CA GLY A 248 -25.01 3.07 -3.09
C GLY A 248 -25.14 1.58 -3.40
N GLU A 249 -24.07 0.89 -3.81
CA GLU A 249 -24.10 -0.54 -4.08
C GLU A 249 -24.18 -1.34 -2.76
N ILE A 250 -25.06 -2.36 -2.70
CA ILE A 250 -25.16 -3.24 -1.54
C ILE A 250 -23.99 -4.22 -1.59
N LEU A 251 -23.15 -4.21 -0.53
CA LEU A 251 -21.96 -5.03 -0.42
C LEU A 251 -22.22 -6.39 0.22
N GLY A 252 -23.25 -6.48 1.07
CA GLY A 252 -23.67 -7.67 1.77
C GLY A 252 -24.76 -7.37 2.79
N GLU A 253 -25.16 -8.39 3.54
CA GLU A 253 -26.20 -8.29 4.55
C GLU A 253 -25.88 -9.13 5.78
N VAL A 254 -26.34 -8.66 6.95
CA VAL A 254 -26.31 -9.42 8.20
C VAL A 254 -27.72 -9.91 8.49
N ARG A 255 -27.87 -11.20 8.82
CA ARG A 255 -29.15 -11.85 9.14
C ARG A 255 -29.13 -12.48 10.53
N ASP A 256 -30.30 -12.68 11.13
CA ASP A 256 -30.48 -13.50 12.33
C ASP A 256 -30.49 -15.00 11.97
N TYR A 257 -30.64 -15.85 13.02
CA TYR A 257 -30.68 -17.31 12.85
C TYR A 257 -31.97 -17.83 12.17
N GLU A 258 -33.03 -17.03 12.10
CA GLU A 258 -34.27 -17.31 11.41
C GLU A 258 -34.23 -16.81 9.95
N GLY A 259 -33.13 -16.17 9.53
CA GLY A 259 -32.94 -15.61 8.19
C GLY A 259 -33.52 -14.19 8.02
N GLY A 260 -33.99 -13.57 9.09
CA GLY A 260 -34.48 -12.21 9.10
C GLY A 260 -33.35 -11.21 8.84
N LEU A 261 -33.58 -10.20 7.99
CA LEU A 261 -32.60 -9.14 7.72
C LEU A 261 -32.41 -8.25 8.95
N LEU A 262 -31.16 -8.11 9.40
CA LEU A 262 -30.74 -7.24 10.49
C LEU A 262 -30.11 -5.96 10.01
N GLU A 263 -29.22 -6.05 9.01
CA GLU A 263 -28.41 -4.92 8.52
C GLU A 263 -28.05 -5.10 7.05
N LEU A 264 -27.92 -3.98 6.31
CA LEU A 264 -27.34 -3.93 4.98
C LEU A 264 -26.03 -3.14 5.02
N SER A 265 -24.98 -3.71 4.47
CA SER A 265 -23.75 -2.99 4.17
C SER A 265 -23.85 -2.34 2.79
N VAL A 266 -23.69 -1.02 2.73
CA VAL A 266 -23.83 -0.22 1.50
C VAL A 266 -22.57 0.60 1.30
N ALA A 267 -22.08 0.66 0.07
CA ALA A 267 -20.91 1.46 -0.29
C ALA A 267 -21.24 2.98 -0.22
N GLU A 268 -20.42 3.72 0.50
CA GLU A 268 -20.56 5.18 0.65
C GLU A 268 -20.03 5.94 -0.58
N TYR A 269 -19.15 5.30 -1.37
CA TYR A 269 -18.51 5.87 -2.56
C TYR A 269 -17.94 4.76 -3.46
N ASP A 270 -17.55 5.16 -4.66
CA ASP A 270 -16.86 4.26 -5.62
C ASP A 270 -15.48 3.86 -5.08
N GLY A 271 -15.13 2.57 -5.18
CA GLY A 271 -13.86 2.10 -4.63
C GLY A 271 -13.55 0.65 -4.94
N VAL A 272 -12.63 0.08 -4.17
CA VAL A 272 -12.24 -1.33 -4.21
C VAL A 272 -12.31 -1.93 -2.81
N ILE A 273 -12.83 -3.15 -2.70
CA ILE A 273 -12.84 -3.89 -1.43
C ILE A 273 -11.43 -4.41 -1.15
N LEU A 274 -10.88 -4.06 0.00
CA LEU A 274 -9.57 -4.49 0.45
C LEU A 274 -9.64 -5.80 1.23
N TYR A 275 -10.52 -5.88 2.22
CA TYR A 275 -10.77 -7.09 2.97
C TYR A 275 -12.22 -7.17 3.46
N GLN A 276 -12.62 -8.37 3.87
CA GLN A 276 -13.90 -8.63 4.55
C GLN A 276 -13.81 -9.85 5.45
N THR A 277 -14.75 -9.98 6.38
CA THR A 277 -14.99 -11.24 7.09
C THR A 277 -15.39 -12.31 6.10
N GLY A 278 -14.61 -13.38 6.03
CA GLY A 278 -14.82 -14.54 5.15
C GLY A 278 -15.57 -15.68 5.82
N THR A 279 -15.83 -15.59 7.13
CA THR A 279 -16.65 -16.54 7.88
C THR A 279 -18.10 -16.08 7.94
N LEU A 280 -19.00 -17.00 8.27
CA LEU A 280 -20.43 -16.70 8.36
C LEU A 280 -20.78 -15.78 9.55
N GLN A 281 -20.06 -15.91 10.67
CA GLN A 281 -20.32 -15.16 11.90
C GLN A 281 -19.70 -13.76 11.82
N VAL A 282 -20.46 -12.74 12.26
CA VAL A 282 -19.96 -11.43 12.67
C VAL A 282 -20.43 -11.09 14.07
N LEU A 283 -19.58 -10.35 14.79
CA LEU A 283 -19.89 -9.84 16.14
C LEU A 283 -20.15 -8.33 16.05
N GLY A 284 -21.02 -7.84 16.89
CA GLY A 284 -21.24 -6.41 17.02
C GLY A 284 -19.94 -5.69 17.40
N ASP A 285 -19.68 -4.53 16.76
CA ASP A 285 -18.43 -3.78 16.84
C ASP A 285 -17.20 -4.53 16.28
N GLY A 286 -17.43 -5.66 15.57
CA GLY A 286 -16.37 -6.43 14.91
C GLY A 286 -16.25 -6.13 13.41
N PRO A 287 -15.05 -6.30 12.83
CA PRO A 287 -14.78 -5.96 11.43
C PRO A 287 -15.64 -6.81 10.48
N MET A 288 -16.30 -6.15 9.54
CA MET A 288 -17.16 -6.79 8.54
C MET A 288 -16.56 -6.64 7.14
N ILE A 289 -16.30 -5.41 6.69
CA ILE A 289 -15.76 -5.12 5.37
C ILE A 289 -14.99 -3.80 5.37
N ALA A 290 -13.90 -3.75 4.59
CA ALA A 290 -13.17 -2.50 4.33
C ALA A 290 -12.94 -2.28 2.86
N TYR A 291 -13.13 -1.04 2.41
CA TYR A 291 -12.92 -0.60 1.03
C TYR A 291 -12.38 0.83 0.99
N GLY A 292 -11.80 1.21 -0.14
CA GLY A 292 -11.25 2.55 -0.29
C GLY A 292 -11.28 3.05 -1.72
N LYS A 293 -11.12 4.37 -1.89
CA LYS A 293 -11.07 5.03 -3.20
C LYS A 293 -9.75 4.77 -3.89
N ILE A 294 -9.79 4.35 -5.14
CA ILE A 294 -8.59 4.26 -5.96
C ILE A 294 -8.27 5.65 -6.51
N VAL A 295 -7.06 6.13 -6.19
CA VAL A 295 -6.51 7.33 -6.83
C VAL A 295 -5.86 6.91 -8.14
N ASN A 296 -6.50 7.27 -9.25
CA ASN A 296 -5.91 7.06 -10.55
C ASN A 296 -4.86 8.16 -10.80
N PRO A 297 -3.55 7.83 -10.86
CA PRO A 297 -2.52 8.84 -11.11
C PRO A 297 -2.66 9.56 -12.47
N TYR A 298 -3.46 8.99 -13.38
CA TYR A 298 -3.84 9.66 -14.63
C TYR A 298 -4.87 10.76 -14.41
N ASP A 299 -5.79 10.61 -13.44
CA ASP A 299 -6.79 11.63 -13.15
C ASP A 299 -6.16 12.82 -12.42
N GLU A 300 -5.30 12.61 -11.45
CA GLU A 300 -4.52 13.71 -10.84
C GLU A 300 -3.63 14.43 -11.85
N ARG A 301 -2.98 13.70 -12.75
CA ARG A 301 -2.16 14.28 -13.82
C ARG A 301 -3.03 15.04 -14.82
N LYS A 302 -4.19 14.49 -15.18
CA LYS A 302 -5.18 15.13 -16.04
C LYS A 302 -5.71 16.42 -15.42
N GLU A 303 -6.10 16.39 -14.14
CA GLU A 303 -6.55 17.58 -13.41
C GLU A 303 -5.46 18.65 -13.32
N ARG A 304 -4.20 18.27 -13.02
CA ARG A 304 -3.07 19.20 -13.06
C ARG A 304 -2.84 19.79 -14.44
N ILE A 305 -2.93 18.98 -15.49
CA ILE A 305 -2.80 19.43 -16.87
C ILE A 305 -3.96 20.35 -17.23
N VAL A 306 -5.20 19.98 -16.91
CA VAL A 306 -6.40 20.82 -17.14
C VAL A 306 -6.27 22.13 -16.39
N SER A 307 -5.98 22.11 -15.09
CA SER A 307 -5.80 23.32 -14.26
C SER A 307 -4.66 24.21 -14.76
N TYR A 308 -3.53 23.62 -15.23
CA TYR A 308 -2.43 24.36 -15.82
C TYR A 308 -2.85 25.07 -17.11
N TRP A 309 -3.61 24.38 -17.97
CA TRP A 309 -4.09 24.96 -19.22
C TRP A 309 -5.23 25.95 -19.01
N GLU A 310 -6.13 25.72 -18.06
CA GLU A 310 -7.19 26.68 -17.69
C GLU A 310 -6.62 28.00 -17.21
N LYS A 311 -5.60 27.96 -16.33
CA LYS A 311 -4.91 29.17 -15.86
C LYS A 311 -4.20 29.93 -16.98
N ARG A 312 -3.80 29.25 -18.05
CA ARG A 312 -3.12 29.85 -19.21
C ARG A 312 -4.06 30.21 -20.35
N SER A 313 -5.22 29.57 -20.43
CA SER A 313 -6.16 29.75 -21.56
C SER A 313 -6.73 31.15 -21.63
N GLY A 314 -6.89 31.85 -20.50
CA GLY A 314 -7.47 33.21 -20.48
C GLY A 314 -6.79 34.23 -21.40
N ASN A 315 -5.46 34.13 -21.54
CA ASN A 315 -4.68 35.05 -22.39
C ASN A 315 -4.08 34.35 -23.63
N PHE A 316 -4.15 33.03 -23.70
CA PHE A 316 -3.47 32.26 -24.74
C PHE A 316 -4.06 32.48 -26.13
N LEU A 317 -5.39 32.51 -26.24
CA LEU A 317 -6.11 32.78 -27.48
C LEU A 317 -5.84 34.17 -28.04
N GLU A 318 -5.78 35.18 -27.19
CA GLU A 318 -5.46 36.57 -27.58
C GLU A 318 -4.01 36.69 -28.05
N HIS A 319 -3.06 36.12 -27.33
CA HIS A 319 -1.66 36.08 -27.74
C HIS A 319 -1.45 35.34 -29.05
N LYS A 320 -2.13 34.20 -29.25
CA LYS A 320 -2.02 33.42 -30.49
C LYS A 320 -2.69 34.13 -31.69
N ARG A 321 -3.79 34.84 -31.47
CA ARG A 321 -4.40 35.70 -32.49
C ARG A 321 -3.47 36.87 -32.90
N ALA A 322 -2.85 37.51 -31.92
CA ALA A 322 -1.88 38.57 -32.19
C ALA A 322 -0.64 38.03 -32.94
N GLU A 323 -0.16 36.84 -32.57
CA GLU A 323 0.97 36.17 -33.22
C GLU A 323 0.69 35.82 -34.67
N LEU A 324 -0.54 35.41 -35.05
CA LEU A 324 -0.98 35.14 -36.42
C LEU A 324 -0.87 36.38 -37.37
N HIS A 325 -0.88 37.56 -36.79
CA HIS A 325 -0.76 38.84 -37.51
C HIS A 325 0.61 39.50 -37.35
N SER A 326 1.59 38.77 -36.81
CA SER A 326 2.95 39.27 -36.58
C SER A 326 3.98 38.67 -37.54
N SER A 327 5.16 39.29 -37.61
CA SER A 327 6.32 38.72 -38.29
C SER A 327 6.77 37.35 -37.80
N MET A 328 6.29 36.94 -36.65
CA MET A 328 6.54 35.62 -36.08
C MET A 328 5.79 34.54 -36.85
N ALA A 329 4.56 34.82 -37.32
CA ALA A 329 3.80 33.89 -38.15
C ALA A 329 4.53 33.56 -39.46
N GLU A 330 5.11 34.58 -40.09
CA GLU A 330 5.92 34.40 -41.33
C GLU A 330 7.17 33.56 -41.10
N ARG A 331 7.82 33.74 -39.93
CA ARG A 331 8.98 32.93 -39.54
C ARG A 331 8.60 31.47 -39.33
N TRP A 332 7.50 31.21 -38.59
CA TRP A 332 7.01 29.86 -38.39
C TRP A 332 6.63 29.19 -39.71
N LEU A 333 5.94 29.90 -40.59
CA LEU A 333 5.56 29.38 -41.89
C LEU A 333 6.78 29.03 -42.73
N CYS A 334 7.80 29.87 -42.72
CA CYS A 334 9.06 29.62 -43.42
C CYS A 334 9.77 28.35 -42.89
N GLU A 335 9.81 28.18 -41.57
CA GLU A 335 10.44 26.98 -40.95
C GLU A 335 9.65 25.71 -41.25
N ILE A 336 8.33 25.75 -41.18
CA ILE A 336 7.47 24.58 -41.49
C ILE A 336 7.64 24.21 -42.99
N LYS A 337 7.58 25.16 -43.89
CA LYS A 337 7.76 24.92 -45.33
C LYS A 337 9.08 24.28 -45.69
N LYS A 338 10.15 24.53 -44.95
CA LYS A 338 11.44 23.85 -45.13
C LYS A 338 11.42 22.35 -44.87
N GLN A 339 10.48 21.92 -44.05
CA GLN A 339 10.34 20.51 -43.61
C GLN A 339 9.26 19.75 -44.40
N LEU A 340 8.42 20.45 -45.16
CA LEU A 340 7.33 19.81 -45.92
C LEU A 340 7.80 19.46 -47.35
N PRO A 341 7.36 18.29 -47.88
CA PRO A 341 7.61 17.97 -49.28
C PRO A 341 6.85 18.95 -50.20
N CYS A 342 7.41 19.18 -51.41
CA CYS A 342 6.81 20.03 -52.44
C CYS A 342 5.62 19.30 -53.15
N ASP A 343 4.60 18.90 -52.41
CA ASP A 343 3.40 18.24 -52.94
C ASP A 343 2.17 19.14 -52.73
N LYS A 344 1.43 19.41 -53.78
CA LYS A 344 0.22 20.24 -53.75
C LYS A 344 -0.98 19.55 -53.14
N ASN A 345 -0.91 18.24 -52.90
CA ASN A 345 -1.99 17.43 -52.30
C ASN A 345 -1.66 16.95 -50.89
N LEU A 346 -0.76 17.64 -50.21
CA LEU A 346 -0.31 17.26 -48.88
C LEU A 346 -1.46 17.31 -47.87
N ARG A 347 -1.67 16.20 -47.15
CA ARG A 347 -2.57 16.16 -46.01
C ARG A 347 -1.75 16.29 -44.74
N ILE A 348 -2.05 17.31 -43.94
CA ILE A 348 -1.33 17.58 -42.68
C ILE A 348 -2.25 17.30 -41.51
N LEU A 349 -1.78 16.49 -40.55
CA LEU A 349 -2.44 16.25 -39.28
C LEU A 349 -1.70 17.04 -38.20
N ASP A 350 -2.38 18.02 -37.61
CA ASP A 350 -1.86 18.80 -36.47
C ASP A 350 -2.32 18.14 -35.16
N VAL A 351 -1.45 17.35 -34.53
CA VAL A 351 -1.70 16.66 -33.27
C VAL A 351 -1.37 17.57 -32.10
N GLY A 352 -2.36 17.88 -31.28
CA GLY A 352 -2.19 18.79 -30.14
C GLY A 352 -2.28 20.26 -30.53
N CYS A 353 -3.07 20.56 -31.55
CA CYS A 353 -3.20 21.88 -32.20
C CYS A 353 -3.51 23.05 -31.23
N GLY A 354 -3.94 22.79 -29.99
CA GLY A 354 -4.30 23.84 -29.02
C GLY A 354 -5.32 24.84 -29.60
N ALA A 355 -4.91 26.09 -29.78
CA ALA A 355 -5.74 27.14 -30.41
C ALA A 355 -5.83 27.05 -31.95
N GLY A 356 -5.27 26.01 -32.58
CA GLY A 356 -5.24 25.81 -34.01
C GLY A 356 -4.28 26.79 -34.75
N PHE A 357 -3.30 27.35 -34.06
CA PHE A 357 -2.38 28.35 -34.62
C PHE A 357 -1.72 27.86 -35.91
N PHE A 358 -1.10 26.70 -35.91
CA PHE A 358 -0.42 26.13 -37.07
C PHE A 358 -1.42 25.67 -38.16
N SER A 359 -2.54 25.10 -37.74
CA SER A 359 -3.62 24.72 -38.66
C SER A 359 -4.17 25.93 -39.44
N VAL A 360 -4.40 27.07 -38.76
CA VAL A 360 -4.85 28.32 -39.39
C VAL A 360 -3.76 28.93 -40.24
N LEU A 361 -2.50 28.89 -39.80
CA LEU A 361 -1.34 29.42 -40.53
C LEU A 361 -1.17 28.70 -41.86
N LEU A 362 -1.23 27.35 -41.83
CA LEU A 362 -1.09 26.52 -43.03
C LEU A 362 -2.31 26.64 -43.98
N ALA A 363 -3.53 26.74 -43.44
CA ALA A 363 -4.73 26.89 -44.25
C ALA A 363 -4.80 28.22 -45.02
N LYS A 364 -4.06 29.26 -44.62
CA LYS A 364 -3.96 30.52 -45.33
C LYS A 364 -3.07 30.44 -46.60
N GLU A 365 -2.29 29.40 -46.70
CA GLU A 365 -1.37 29.19 -47.81
C GLU A 365 -1.92 28.24 -48.91
N GLY A 366 -3.11 27.65 -48.71
CA GLY A 366 -3.82 26.76 -49.65
C GLY A 366 -3.60 25.31 -49.31
#